data_4aa8d0c91d7c8202ef72c151e8dea7d1
#
_entry.id   4aa8d0c91d7c8202ef72c151e8dea7d1
#
_cell.length_a   1.000
_cell.length_b   1.000
_cell.length_c   1.000
_cell.angle_alpha   90.00
_cell.angle_beta   90.00
_cell.angle_gamma   90.00
#
_symmetry.space_group_name_H-M   'P 1'
#
loop_
_entity.id
_entity.type
_entity.pdbx_description
1 polymer ?
#
loop_
_entity_poly.entity_id
_entity_poly.type
_entity_poly.pdbx_seq_one_letter_code
_entity_poly.pdbx_strand_id
1 'polypeptide(L)'
;QDIVFGEKTLIQIGRDATNDVVLSSPNVSRFHAQVERVGQRYRVEDLRSSNGTFVNGERIEGSVWLKPEDTIRIGQYRFVMGKDQLAKYDDSNGLRVDAIHLNKWVRKDLNILQDISVSFQPREFIVVVGQSGGGKSTFVDAVAGYRPATPPSRVLVNDIDIYTHFDAIRNDIGFVPQKDIIHMELTVYQALDYAAQLRMPADTSPEERHKRVIEVLEDLDLKHRQDVQISGLSGGQQKRVSIGVELLTKPGLFFLDEPTSGLDPGTETALMQLMRRLADQGRTIILITHATKNVMLADKVIFLARGGYLAWFGPPEEALEYFNEYRSERERRAGKIEFDEIYAILDNPANGKAEDWAQRYRQSQAYQKYVARPLAGKLTPETGV
;
A
#
# COMPACT_ATOMS: atom_id res chain seq x y z
N GLN A 1 -22.41 -6.94 -1.90
CA GLN A 1 -23.77 -7.12 -1.33
C GLN A 1 -24.58 -5.87 -1.66
N ASP A 2 -25.75 -6.03 -2.29
CA ASP A 2 -26.61 -4.92 -2.65
C ASP A 2 -27.51 -4.53 -1.47
N ILE A 3 -27.61 -3.23 -1.20
CA ILE A 3 -28.46 -2.63 -0.19
C ILE A 3 -29.61 -1.97 -0.93
N VAL A 4 -30.80 -2.58 -0.86
CA VAL A 4 -32.00 -2.10 -1.52
C VAL A 4 -32.78 -1.19 -0.59
N PHE A 5 -33.23 -0.04 -1.08
CA PHE A 5 -34.05 0.90 -0.29
C PHE A 5 -35.44 0.30 0.04
N GLY A 6 -36.08 -0.35 -0.94
CA GLY A 6 -37.44 -0.88 -0.74
C GLY A 6 -38.40 0.21 -0.24
N GLU A 7 -39.04 -0.02 0.91
CA GLU A 7 -39.92 0.96 1.56
C GLU A 7 -39.18 2.00 2.41
N LYS A 8 -37.89 1.77 2.69
CA LYS A 8 -37.08 2.72 3.47
C LYS A 8 -36.80 3.99 2.69
N THR A 9 -36.95 5.12 3.33
CA THR A 9 -36.54 6.42 2.78
C THR A 9 -35.16 6.87 3.27
N LEU A 10 -34.61 6.21 4.31
CA LEU A 10 -33.34 6.54 4.92
C LEU A 10 -32.57 5.25 5.19
N ILE A 11 -31.27 5.25 4.87
CA ILE A 11 -30.32 4.20 5.21
C ILE A 11 -29.18 4.83 5.99
N GLN A 12 -28.98 4.39 7.23
CA GLN A 12 -27.89 4.82 8.11
C GLN A 12 -26.69 3.90 7.94
N ILE A 13 -25.49 4.50 7.85
CA ILE A 13 -24.24 3.81 7.60
C ILE A 13 -23.22 4.18 8.69
N GLY A 14 -22.61 3.21 9.32
CA GLY A 14 -21.59 3.45 10.33
C GLY A 14 -21.11 2.18 11.02
N ARG A 15 -20.25 2.35 12.04
CA ARG A 15 -19.65 1.24 12.79
C ARG A 15 -20.58 0.69 13.89
N ASP A 16 -21.49 1.49 14.40
CA ASP A 16 -22.43 1.06 15.43
C ASP A 16 -23.41 -0.01 14.89
N ALA A 17 -23.70 -1.01 15.72
CA ALA A 17 -24.56 -2.13 15.34
C ALA A 17 -26.01 -1.75 15.07
N THR A 18 -26.43 -0.55 15.47
CA THR A 18 -27.79 -0.04 15.23
C THR A 18 -27.99 0.58 13.85
N ASN A 19 -26.92 0.78 13.09
CA ASN A 19 -27.02 1.26 11.70
C ASN A 19 -27.68 0.20 10.79
N ASP A 20 -28.32 0.65 9.72
CA ASP A 20 -28.83 -0.23 8.66
C ASP A 20 -27.68 -0.95 7.93
N VAL A 21 -26.57 -0.25 7.76
CA VAL A 21 -25.34 -0.78 7.16
C VAL A 21 -24.20 -0.67 8.17
N VAL A 22 -23.84 -1.80 8.74
CA VAL A 22 -22.73 -1.86 9.71
C VAL A 22 -21.41 -2.07 8.97
N LEU A 23 -20.45 -1.18 9.25
CA LEU A 23 -19.10 -1.19 8.67
C LEU A 23 -18.07 -1.47 9.77
N SER A 24 -17.56 -2.69 9.83
CA SER A 24 -16.63 -3.15 10.87
C SER A 24 -15.19 -2.69 10.60
N SER A 25 -14.94 -1.38 10.57
CA SER A 25 -13.62 -0.81 10.39
C SER A 25 -13.29 0.22 11.49
N PRO A 26 -12.06 0.21 12.03
CA PRO A 26 -11.63 1.18 13.03
C PRO A 26 -11.56 2.62 12.50
N ASN A 27 -11.63 2.83 11.18
CA ASN A 27 -11.60 4.14 10.52
C ASN A 27 -13.00 4.74 10.32
N VAL A 28 -14.06 3.98 10.58
CA VAL A 28 -15.46 4.44 10.39
C VAL A 28 -16.03 4.94 11.71
N SER A 29 -16.66 6.12 11.71
CA SER A 29 -17.40 6.65 12.87
C SER A 29 -18.62 5.78 13.21
N ARG A 30 -19.07 5.80 14.45
CA ARG A 30 -20.23 5.01 14.91
C ARG A 30 -21.46 5.30 14.06
N PHE A 31 -21.77 6.57 13.84
CA PHE A 31 -22.75 7.06 12.88
C PHE A 31 -22.00 7.92 11.87
N HIS A 32 -21.73 7.38 10.67
CA HIS A 32 -20.79 7.99 9.74
C HIS A 32 -21.48 8.84 8.68
N ALA A 33 -22.45 8.23 8.00
CA ALA A 33 -23.20 8.87 6.92
C ALA A 33 -24.62 8.31 6.85
N GLN A 34 -25.46 9.00 6.11
CA GLN A 34 -26.79 8.50 5.78
C GLN A 34 -27.10 8.78 4.31
N VAL A 35 -27.90 7.89 3.70
CA VAL A 35 -28.42 8.08 2.34
C VAL A 35 -29.93 8.16 2.43
N GLU A 36 -30.47 9.27 1.95
CA GLU A 36 -31.90 9.57 1.97
C GLU A 36 -32.48 9.53 0.55
N ARG A 37 -33.65 8.90 0.40
CA ARG A 37 -34.45 8.94 -0.80
C ARG A 37 -35.50 10.02 -0.69
N VAL A 38 -35.43 11.03 -1.56
CA VAL A 38 -36.39 12.14 -1.63
C VAL A 38 -37.08 12.09 -3.00
N GLY A 39 -38.28 11.54 -3.05
CA GLY A 39 -38.97 11.25 -4.30
C GLY A 39 -38.24 10.17 -5.12
N GLN A 40 -37.76 10.55 -6.31
CA GLN A 40 -36.96 9.66 -7.18
C GLN A 40 -35.45 9.96 -7.15
N ARG A 41 -35.01 10.80 -6.24
CA ARG A 41 -33.61 11.23 -6.11
C ARG A 41 -33.01 10.74 -4.79
N TYR A 42 -31.72 10.60 -4.75
CA TYR A 42 -30.96 10.15 -3.59
C TYR A 42 -29.98 11.23 -3.16
N ARG A 43 -29.82 11.40 -1.86
CA ARG A 43 -28.89 12.35 -1.24
C ARG A 43 -28.07 11.63 -0.18
N VAL A 44 -26.75 11.75 -0.24
CA VAL A 44 -25.86 11.31 0.85
C VAL A 44 -25.50 12.50 1.73
N GLU A 45 -25.44 12.27 3.02
CA GLU A 45 -25.05 13.25 4.02
C GLU A 45 -23.98 12.67 4.94
N ASP A 46 -22.92 13.42 5.18
CA ASP A 46 -21.90 13.10 6.18
C ASP A 46 -22.37 13.55 7.55
N LEU A 47 -22.40 12.65 8.54
CA LEU A 47 -22.85 12.92 9.90
C LEU A 47 -21.71 13.45 10.80
N ARG A 48 -20.88 14.34 10.27
CA ARG A 48 -19.66 14.88 10.90
C ARG A 48 -18.70 13.78 11.30
N SER A 49 -18.49 12.85 10.39
CA SER A 49 -17.58 11.73 10.59
C SER A 49 -16.14 12.21 10.75
N SER A 50 -15.33 11.48 11.53
CA SER A 50 -13.91 11.84 11.78
C SER A 50 -13.08 11.83 10.52
N ASN A 51 -13.29 10.83 9.65
CA ASN A 51 -12.47 10.63 8.45
C ASN A 51 -13.12 11.09 7.14
N GLY A 52 -14.40 11.51 7.21
CA GLY A 52 -15.14 12.07 6.06
C GLY A 52 -15.78 11.01 5.17
N THR A 53 -16.79 11.46 4.44
CA THR A 53 -17.46 10.73 3.36
C THR A 53 -17.03 11.37 2.05
N PHE A 54 -16.77 10.55 1.03
CA PHE A 54 -16.28 11.01 -0.28
C PHE A 54 -17.26 10.57 -1.38
N VAL A 55 -17.56 11.47 -2.30
CA VAL A 55 -18.34 11.16 -3.51
C VAL A 55 -17.45 11.40 -4.73
N ASN A 56 -17.24 10.36 -5.53
CA ASN A 56 -16.35 10.39 -6.70
C ASN A 56 -14.93 10.90 -6.39
N GLY A 57 -14.42 10.56 -5.20
CA GLY A 57 -13.10 10.97 -4.71
C GLY A 57 -13.06 12.31 -3.99
N GLU A 58 -14.10 13.14 -4.08
CA GLU A 58 -14.18 14.44 -3.43
C GLU A 58 -14.86 14.32 -2.05
N ARG A 59 -14.25 14.92 -1.02
CA ARG A 59 -14.84 14.98 0.31
C ARG A 59 -16.08 15.85 0.30
N ILE A 60 -17.19 15.35 0.83
CA ILE A 60 -18.41 16.14 0.95
C ILE A 60 -18.46 16.92 2.27
N GLU A 61 -19.00 18.13 2.22
CA GLU A 61 -19.37 18.93 3.39
C GLU A 61 -20.89 18.97 3.51
N GLY A 62 -21.43 18.28 4.54
CA GLY A 62 -22.88 18.14 4.70
C GLY A 62 -23.48 17.13 3.74
N SER A 63 -24.31 17.55 2.79
CA SER A 63 -25.05 16.64 1.91
C SER A 63 -24.88 16.94 0.42
N VAL A 64 -24.88 15.88 -0.40
CA VAL A 64 -24.76 15.95 -1.86
C VAL A 64 -25.80 15.06 -2.54
N TRP A 65 -26.39 15.53 -3.65
CA TRP A 65 -27.28 14.73 -4.49
C TRP A 65 -26.49 13.72 -5.31
N LEU A 66 -26.92 12.47 -5.26
CA LEU A 66 -26.32 11.38 -6.01
C LEU A 66 -26.97 11.23 -7.38
N LYS A 67 -26.13 10.91 -8.38
CA LYS A 67 -26.52 10.43 -9.69
C LYS A 67 -26.32 8.92 -9.78
N PRO A 68 -26.98 8.22 -10.70
CA PRO A 68 -26.61 6.83 -11.02
C PRO A 68 -25.12 6.74 -11.33
N GLU A 69 -24.48 5.67 -10.89
CA GLU A 69 -23.05 5.37 -11.01
C GLU A 69 -22.12 6.22 -10.13
N ASP A 70 -22.64 7.21 -9.36
CA ASP A 70 -21.81 7.90 -8.37
C ASP A 70 -21.30 6.92 -7.33
N THR A 71 -20.03 7.11 -6.99
CA THR A 71 -19.33 6.28 -6.00
C THR A 71 -19.22 7.01 -4.66
N ILE A 72 -19.73 6.40 -3.60
CA ILE A 72 -19.55 6.88 -2.21
C ILE A 72 -18.44 6.05 -1.58
N ARG A 73 -17.45 6.70 -0.95
CA ARG A 73 -16.40 6.03 -0.19
C ARG A 73 -16.46 6.42 1.29
N ILE A 74 -16.44 5.40 2.16
CA ILE A 74 -16.40 5.52 3.63
C ILE A 74 -15.32 4.58 4.14
N GLY A 75 -14.16 5.11 4.50
CA GLY A 75 -12.99 4.29 4.80
C GLY A 75 -12.68 3.32 3.66
N GLN A 76 -12.49 2.06 3.99
CA GLN A 76 -12.23 0.99 3.02
C GLN A 76 -13.44 0.49 2.24
N TYR A 77 -14.63 1.03 2.50
CA TYR A 77 -15.86 0.62 1.85
C TYR A 77 -16.23 1.57 0.72
N ARG A 78 -16.65 1.00 -0.40
CA ARG A 78 -17.11 1.71 -1.58
C ARG A 78 -18.55 1.29 -1.90
N PHE A 79 -19.39 2.27 -2.15
CA PHE A 79 -20.78 2.07 -2.57
C PHE A 79 -20.97 2.72 -3.92
N VAL A 80 -21.62 2.02 -4.83
CA VAL A 80 -22.00 2.57 -6.14
C VAL A 80 -23.51 2.75 -6.16
N MET A 81 -23.96 3.96 -6.49
CA MET A 81 -25.38 4.28 -6.57
C MET A 81 -26.00 3.66 -7.83
N GLY A 82 -26.89 2.71 -7.66
CA GLY A 82 -27.72 2.15 -8.72
C GLY A 82 -29.05 2.89 -8.84
N LYS A 83 -30.03 2.22 -9.50
CA LYS A 83 -31.36 2.81 -9.74
C LYS A 83 -32.19 2.96 -8.44
N ASP A 84 -32.16 1.97 -7.57
CA ASP A 84 -32.86 1.92 -6.25
C ASP A 84 -32.08 1.11 -5.22
N GLN A 85 -30.77 1.09 -5.35
CA GLN A 85 -29.89 0.30 -4.49
C GLN A 85 -28.49 0.90 -4.44
N LEU A 86 -27.78 0.55 -3.36
CA LEU A 86 -26.36 0.81 -3.21
C LEU A 86 -25.61 -0.53 -3.32
N ALA A 87 -24.77 -0.68 -4.33
CA ALA A 87 -23.87 -1.84 -4.43
C ALA A 87 -22.67 -1.61 -3.52
N LYS A 88 -22.56 -2.41 -2.44
CA LYS A 88 -21.47 -2.33 -1.47
C LYS A 88 -20.28 -3.19 -1.89
N TYR A 89 -19.10 -2.59 -1.92
CA TYR A 89 -17.81 -3.24 -2.11
C TYR A 89 -16.96 -3.05 -0.85
N ASP A 90 -16.22 -4.07 -0.48
CA ASP A 90 -15.30 -4.06 0.65
C ASP A 90 -13.87 -4.21 0.12
N ASP A 91 -13.12 -3.12 0.15
CA ASP A 91 -11.73 -3.05 -0.30
C ASP A 91 -10.73 -3.41 0.83
N SER A 92 -11.20 -3.95 1.97
CA SER A 92 -10.36 -4.34 3.11
C SER A 92 -9.38 -5.48 2.82
N ASN A 93 -9.63 -6.24 1.75
CA ASN A 93 -8.82 -7.39 1.34
C ASN A 93 -7.65 -7.00 0.41
N GLY A 94 -7.02 -5.88 0.70
CA GLY A 94 -5.91 -5.34 -0.06
C GLY A 94 -6.37 -4.42 -1.19
N LEU A 95 -5.47 -3.53 -1.58
CA LEU A 95 -5.72 -2.53 -2.59
C LEU A 95 -4.85 -2.80 -3.81
N ARG A 96 -5.45 -2.69 -4.99
CA ARG A 96 -4.71 -2.67 -6.25
C ARG A 96 -4.04 -1.31 -6.41
N VAL A 97 -2.77 -1.32 -6.85
CA VAL A 97 -2.01 -0.10 -7.12
C VAL A 97 -1.48 -0.15 -8.55
N ASP A 98 -1.85 0.82 -9.35
CA ASP A 98 -1.36 0.99 -10.71
C ASP A 98 -0.50 2.27 -10.78
N ALA A 99 0.81 2.09 -10.90
CA ALA A 99 1.75 3.17 -11.15
C ALA A 99 1.98 3.29 -12.67
N ILE A 100 1.81 4.49 -13.22
CA ILE A 100 1.74 4.70 -14.66
C ILE A 100 2.69 5.82 -15.06
N HIS A 101 3.68 5.47 -15.89
CA HIS A 101 4.66 6.40 -16.46
C HIS A 101 5.36 7.26 -15.40
N LEU A 102 5.81 6.65 -14.29
CA LEU A 102 6.46 7.38 -13.22
C LEU A 102 7.79 7.98 -13.68
N ASN A 103 7.84 9.30 -13.71
CA ASN A 103 9.04 10.09 -13.90
C ASN A 103 9.21 11.04 -12.71
N LYS A 104 10.43 11.23 -12.24
CA LYS A 104 10.72 12.16 -11.15
C LYS A 104 11.85 13.10 -11.54
N TRP A 105 11.48 14.24 -12.09
CA TRP A 105 12.41 15.31 -12.43
C TRP A 105 12.72 16.15 -11.21
N VAL A 106 13.96 16.11 -10.74
CA VAL A 106 14.45 16.95 -9.64
C VAL A 106 14.91 18.30 -10.19
N ARG A 107 15.46 18.27 -11.40
CA ARG A 107 15.86 19.45 -12.19
C ARG A 107 15.56 19.16 -13.66
N LYS A 108 15.64 20.18 -14.51
CA LYS A 108 15.35 20.06 -15.95
C LYS A 108 16.20 18.98 -16.67
N ASP A 109 17.40 18.73 -16.16
CA ASP A 109 18.40 17.81 -16.71
C ASP A 109 18.54 16.51 -15.89
N LEU A 110 17.80 16.35 -14.79
CA LEU A 110 17.94 15.21 -13.89
C LEU A 110 16.60 14.54 -13.59
N ASN A 111 16.33 13.42 -14.28
CA ASN A 111 15.26 12.49 -13.98
C ASN A 111 15.81 11.34 -13.15
N ILE A 112 15.20 11.04 -12.00
CA ILE A 112 15.64 10.00 -11.07
C ILE A 112 14.69 8.80 -11.02
N LEU A 113 13.58 8.82 -11.78
CA LEU A 113 12.73 7.68 -12.12
C LEU A 113 12.43 7.73 -13.61
N GLN A 114 12.76 6.65 -14.32
CA GLN A 114 12.77 6.61 -15.78
C GLN A 114 11.56 5.84 -16.33
N ASP A 115 10.41 6.53 -16.42
CA ASP A 115 9.21 6.02 -17.06
C ASP A 115 8.82 4.62 -16.54
N ILE A 116 8.67 4.51 -15.22
CA ILE A 116 8.34 3.24 -14.57
C ILE A 116 6.82 3.03 -14.57
N SER A 117 6.37 1.90 -15.09
CA SER A 117 4.99 1.44 -14.99
C SER A 117 4.93 0.05 -14.38
N VAL A 118 4.10 -0.14 -13.35
CA VAL A 118 3.89 -1.41 -12.65
C VAL A 118 2.47 -1.50 -12.10
N SER A 119 1.97 -2.73 -11.92
CA SER A 119 0.67 -2.99 -11.31
C SER A 119 0.80 -4.00 -10.18
N PHE A 120 0.46 -3.60 -8.96
CA PHE A 120 0.39 -4.47 -7.79
C PHE A 120 -1.04 -4.92 -7.58
N GLN A 121 -1.23 -6.23 -7.49
CA GLN A 121 -2.54 -6.79 -7.26
C GLN A 121 -2.89 -6.80 -5.76
N PRO A 122 -4.17 -6.85 -5.38
CA PRO A 122 -4.57 -6.97 -3.98
C PRO A 122 -3.88 -8.15 -3.29
N ARG A 123 -3.44 -7.96 -2.05
CA ARG A 123 -2.83 -8.98 -1.20
C ARG A 123 -1.46 -9.48 -1.66
N GLU A 124 -0.83 -8.79 -2.60
CA GLU A 124 0.55 -9.09 -2.98
C GLU A 124 1.54 -8.52 -1.97
N PHE A 125 2.57 -9.30 -1.68
CA PHE A 125 3.78 -8.84 -1.01
C PHE A 125 4.85 -8.57 -2.07
N ILE A 126 5.21 -7.29 -2.24
CA ILE A 126 6.18 -6.81 -3.21
C ILE A 126 7.44 -6.36 -2.48
N VAL A 127 8.59 -6.84 -2.94
CA VAL A 127 9.89 -6.40 -2.45
C VAL A 127 10.57 -5.55 -3.51
N VAL A 128 11.02 -4.36 -3.11
CA VAL A 128 11.77 -3.43 -3.95
C VAL A 128 13.24 -3.51 -3.58
N VAL A 129 14.05 -3.97 -4.51
CA VAL A 129 15.50 -4.08 -4.37
C VAL A 129 16.20 -3.29 -5.47
N GLY A 130 17.45 -3.05 -5.33
CA GLY A 130 18.25 -2.32 -6.30
C GLY A 130 19.45 -1.67 -5.65
N GLN A 131 20.34 -1.17 -6.46
CA GLN A 131 21.57 -0.54 -6.03
C GLN A 131 21.33 0.74 -5.26
N SER A 132 22.34 1.18 -4.50
CA SER A 132 22.37 2.54 -3.95
C SER A 132 22.26 3.57 -5.09
N GLY A 133 21.38 4.55 -4.94
CA GLY A 133 21.08 5.51 -6.00
C GLY A 133 20.16 4.97 -7.12
N GLY A 134 19.58 3.79 -6.96
CA GLY A 134 18.59 3.22 -7.90
C GLY A 134 17.20 3.85 -7.80
N GLY A 135 16.97 4.79 -6.87
CA GLY A 135 15.70 5.49 -6.72
C GLY A 135 14.62 4.74 -5.94
N LYS A 136 14.98 3.71 -5.15
CA LYS A 136 14.01 2.87 -4.40
C LYS A 136 13.09 3.67 -3.49
N SER A 137 13.63 4.48 -2.58
CA SER A 137 12.83 5.32 -1.67
C SER A 137 12.03 6.36 -2.45
N THR A 138 12.60 6.94 -3.50
CA THR A 138 11.87 7.87 -4.38
C THR A 138 10.69 7.21 -5.09
N PHE A 139 10.89 5.97 -5.56
CA PHE A 139 9.84 5.19 -6.18
C PHE A 139 8.70 4.89 -5.19
N VAL A 140 9.05 4.41 -3.99
CA VAL A 140 8.05 4.10 -2.95
C VAL A 140 7.35 5.35 -2.46
N ASP A 141 8.06 6.47 -2.24
CA ASP A 141 7.45 7.76 -1.90
C ASP A 141 6.44 8.23 -2.96
N ALA A 142 6.78 8.04 -4.25
CA ALA A 142 5.89 8.40 -5.35
C ALA A 142 4.64 7.49 -5.39
N VAL A 143 4.83 6.18 -5.23
CA VAL A 143 3.71 5.20 -5.23
C VAL A 143 2.83 5.36 -4.00
N ALA A 144 3.38 5.75 -2.85
CA ALA A 144 2.62 6.03 -1.64
C ALA A 144 1.90 7.40 -1.66
N GLY A 145 2.17 8.25 -2.65
CA GLY A 145 1.62 9.61 -2.73
C GLY A 145 2.27 10.60 -1.77
N TYR A 146 3.30 10.19 -1.03
CA TYR A 146 3.99 11.05 -0.07
C TYR A 146 4.82 12.14 -0.76
N ARG A 147 5.52 11.78 -1.85
CA ARG A 147 6.26 12.70 -2.72
C ARG A 147 5.92 12.40 -4.18
N PRO A 148 4.80 12.94 -4.69
CA PRO A 148 4.30 12.61 -6.02
C PRO A 148 5.36 12.69 -7.12
N ALA A 149 5.27 11.79 -8.09
CA ALA A 149 6.07 11.85 -9.31
C ALA A 149 5.70 13.08 -10.15
N THR A 150 6.54 13.42 -11.12
CA THR A 150 6.32 14.58 -11.98
C THR A 150 5.20 14.30 -12.99
N PRO A 151 4.21 15.21 -13.16
CA PRO A 151 3.20 15.06 -14.19
C PRO A 151 3.81 14.82 -15.59
N PRO A 152 3.18 14.00 -16.46
CA PRO A 152 1.86 13.39 -16.35
C PRO A 152 1.83 12.01 -15.65
N SER A 153 2.81 11.72 -14.79
CA SER A 153 2.82 10.48 -14.00
C SER A 153 1.55 10.37 -13.15
N ARG A 154 1.02 9.15 -13.02
CA ARG A 154 -0.17 8.85 -12.20
C ARG A 154 0.05 7.63 -11.33
N VAL A 155 -0.60 7.62 -10.17
CA VAL A 155 -0.74 6.43 -9.32
C VAL A 155 -2.20 6.26 -8.96
N LEU A 156 -2.77 5.14 -9.36
CA LEU A 156 -4.17 4.80 -9.07
C LEU A 156 -4.22 3.74 -7.98
N VAL A 157 -5.03 3.97 -6.96
CA VAL A 157 -5.34 2.96 -5.92
C VAL A 157 -6.82 2.63 -6.06
N ASN A 158 -7.13 1.40 -6.47
CA ASN A 158 -8.49 0.99 -6.86
C ASN A 158 -9.15 2.02 -7.80
N ASP A 159 -8.42 2.42 -8.85
CA ASP A 159 -8.81 3.38 -9.88
C ASP A 159 -8.97 4.85 -9.41
N ILE A 160 -8.65 5.16 -8.15
CA ILE A 160 -8.60 6.54 -7.62
C ILE A 160 -7.19 7.09 -7.80
N ASP A 161 -7.05 8.21 -8.52
CA ASP A 161 -5.77 8.90 -8.65
C ASP A 161 -5.40 9.57 -7.32
N ILE A 162 -4.35 9.02 -6.67
CA ILE A 162 -3.92 9.50 -5.35
C ILE A 162 -3.18 10.84 -5.40
N TYR A 163 -2.76 11.31 -6.58
CA TYR A 163 -2.13 12.63 -6.71
C TYR A 163 -3.15 13.76 -6.72
N THR A 164 -4.40 13.46 -7.05
CA THR A 164 -5.52 14.41 -7.03
C THR A 164 -6.44 14.20 -5.84
N HIS A 165 -6.65 12.95 -5.40
CA HIS A 165 -7.62 12.57 -4.36
C HIS A 165 -6.98 11.83 -3.18
N PHE A 166 -5.81 12.29 -2.70
CA PHE A 166 -5.07 11.63 -1.62
C PHE A 166 -5.90 11.47 -0.34
N ASP A 167 -6.70 12.46 0.01
CA ASP A 167 -7.53 12.44 1.22
C ASP A 167 -8.52 11.27 1.26
N ALA A 168 -9.01 10.83 0.09
CA ALA A 168 -9.93 9.69 0.00
C ALA A 168 -9.28 8.34 0.34
N ILE A 169 -7.96 8.24 0.26
CA ILE A 169 -7.18 6.99 0.40
C ILE A 169 -6.23 7.02 1.60
N ARG A 170 -5.83 8.20 2.10
CA ARG A 170 -4.75 8.34 3.10
C ARG A 170 -4.91 7.44 4.33
N ASN A 171 -6.15 7.20 4.78
CA ASN A 171 -6.43 6.36 5.95
C ASN A 171 -6.31 4.86 5.67
N ASP A 172 -6.24 4.47 4.40
CA ASP A 172 -6.04 3.10 3.95
C ASP A 172 -4.57 2.79 3.66
N ILE A 173 -3.68 3.79 3.81
CA ILE A 173 -2.23 3.68 3.61
C ILE A 173 -1.52 3.74 4.96
N GLY A 174 -0.69 2.74 5.24
CA GLY A 174 0.30 2.75 6.31
C GLY A 174 1.71 2.94 5.73
N PHE A 175 2.54 3.74 6.40
CA PHE A 175 3.91 4.00 5.98
C PHE A 175 4.89 3.94 7.15
N VAL A 176 5.82 3.00 7.11
CA VAL A 176 6.90 2.85 8.09
C VAL A 176 8.19 3.36 7.47
N PRO A 177 8.72 4.51 7.94
CA PRO A 177 9.98 5.05 7.46
C PRO A 177 11.18 4.23 7.96
N GLN A 178 12.33 4.44 7.32
CA GLN A 178 13.59 3.78 7.70
C GLN A 178 13.96 4.08 9.15
N LYS A 179 13.86 5.34 9.59
CA LYS A 179 14.06 5.73 10.98
C LYS A 179 12.75 5.67 11.74
N ASP A 180 12.73 4.92 12.82
CA ASP A 180 11.54 4.82 13.67
C ASP A 180 11.23 6.15 14.35
N ILE A 181 9.95 6.52 14.36
CA ILE A 181 9.42 7.71 15.03
C ILE A 181 8.54 7.22 16.18
N ILE A 182 9.19 6.69 17.21
CA ILE A 182 8.53 6.18 18.41
C ILE A 182 9.17 6.78 19.66
N HIS A 183 8.34 7.00 20.69
CA HIS A 183 8.79 7.53 21.98
C HIS A 183 9.37 6.41 22.84
N MET A 184 10.68 6.39 22.99
CA MET A 184 11.43 5.31 23.66
C MET A 184 11.12 5.16 25.14
N GLU A 185 10.62 6.22 25.77
CA GLU A 185 10.29 6.29 27.21
C GLU A 185 8.95 5.65 27.53
N LEU A 186 8.08 5.47 26.54
CA LEU A 186 6.77 4.84 26.73
C LEU A 186 6.89 3.33 26.79
N THR A 187 5.94 2.68 27.47
CA THR A 187 5.76 1.24 27.30
C THR A 187 5.18 0.95 25.92
N VAL A 188 5.32 -0.30 25.46
CA VAL A 188 4.77 -0.74 24.18
C VAL A 188 3.26 -0.46 24.11
N TYR A 189 2.52 -0.80 25.17
CA TYR A 189 1.08 -0.53 25.25
C TYR A 189 0.77 0.97 25.18
N GLN A 190 1.47 1.81 25.96
CA GLN A 190 1.25 3.25 25.96
C GLN A 190 1.49 3.87 24.59
N ALA A 191 2.55 3.47 23.89
CA ALA A 191 2.83 4.00 22.54
C ALA A 191 1.72 3.67 21.55
N LEU A 192 1.20 2.44 21.58
CA LEU A 192 0.09 2.04 20.71
C LEU A 192 -1.23 2.68 21.13
N ASP A 193 -1.53 2.79 22.42
CA ASP A 193 -2.77 3.43 22.91
C ASP A 193 -2.82 4.91 22.56
N TYR A 194 -1.73 5.66 22.77
CA TYR A 194 -1.67 7.08 22.39
C TYR A 194 -1.77 7.26 20.86
N ALA A 195 -1.11 6.40 20.09
CA ALA A 195 -1.25 6.43 18.64
C ALA A 195 -2.69 6.13 18.19
N ALA A 196 -3.34 5.18 18.86
CA ALA A 196 -4.75 4.85 18.61
C ALA A 196 -5.68 6.02 18.93
N GLN A 197 -5.45 6.76 20.04
CA GLN A 197 -6.20 7.96 20.37
C GLN A 197 -6.12 9.05 19.30
N LEU A 198 -4.96 9.17 18.63
CA LEU A 198 -4.73 10.17 17.60
C LEU A 198 -5.26 9.76 16.21
N ARG A 199 -5.33 8.47 15.93
CA ARG A 199 -5.61 7.94 14.59
C ARG A 199 -7.00 7.36 14.42
N MET A 200 -7.62 6.86 15.50
CA MET A 200 -8.97 6.32 15.45
C MET A 200 -10.00 7.44 15.56
N PRO A 201 -11.25 7.24 15.09
CA PRO A 201 -12.33 8.21 15.21
C PRO A 201 -12.52 8.70 16.65
N ALA A 202 -12.86 9.97 16.81
CA ALA A 202 -13.05 10.61 18.13
C ALA A 202 -14.16 9.95 18.97
N ASP A 203 -15.09 9.25 18.34
CA ASP A 203 -16.18 8.51 18.97
C ASP A 203 -15.81 7.06 19.35
N THR A 204 -14.54 6.67 19.23
CA THR A 204 -14.05 5.35 19.64
C THR A 204 -13.98 5.27 21.15
N SER A 205 -14.67 4.26 21.75
CA SER A 205 -14.64 4.08 23.20
C SER A 205 -13.28 3.58 23.69
N PRO A 206 -12.94 3.79 24.98
CA PRO A 206 -11.73 3.22 25.57
C PRO A 206 -11.63 1.70 25.42
N GLU A 207 -12.75 0.97 25.51
CA GLU A 207 -12.83 -0.47 25.37
C GLU A 207 -12.55 -0.92 23.93
N GLU A 208 -13.13 -0.23 22.96
CA GLU A 208 -12.87 -0.50 21.54
C GLU A 208 -11.39 -0.24 21.21
N ARG A 209 -10.83 0.85 21.72
CA ARG A 209 -9.42 1.19 21.52
C ARG A 209 -8.49 0.17 22.17
N HIS A 210 -8.76 -0.21 23.43
CA HIS A 210 -8.02 -1.25 24.12
C HIS A 210 -8.04 -2.57 23.34
N LYS A 211 -9.21 -3.00 22.91
CA LYS A 211 -9.35 -4.22 22.09
C LYS A 211 -8.48 -4.15 20.84
N ARG A 212 -8.49 -3.00 20.14
CA ARG A 212 -7.68 -2.83 18.93
C ARG A 212 -6.19 -2.86 19.22
N VAL A 213 -5.73 -2.24 20.29
CA VAL A 213 -4.32 -2.29 20.71
C VAL A 213 -3.89 -3.73 21.00
N ILE A 214 -4.70 -4.51 21.72
CA ILE A 214 -4.41 -5.91 22.02
C ILE A 214 -4.34 -6.75 20.74
N GLU A 215 -5.28 -6.59 19.80
CA GLU A 215 -5.24 -7.26 18.50
C GLU A 215 -3.90 -7.00 17.76
N VAL A 216 -3.46 -5.73 17.72
CA VAL A 216 -2.19 -5.37 17.08
C VAL A 216 -0.98 -5.98 17.80
N LEU A 217 -1.00 -5.99 19.13
CA LEU A 217 0.08 -6.61 19.93
C LEU A 217 0.17 -8.12 19.68
N GLU A 218 -0.96 -8.79 19.50
CA GLU A 218 -1.02 -10.22 19.14
C GLU A 218 -0.51 -10.48 17.72
N ASP A 219 -0.95 -9.69 16.73
CA ASP A 219 -0.48 -9.76 15.34
C ASP A 219 1.06 -9.63 15.23
N LEU A 220 1.64 -8.80 16.10
CA LEU A 220 3.08 -8.50 16.13
C LEU A 220 3.88 -9.40 17.07
N ASP A 221 3.23 -10.31 17.80
CA ASP A 221 3.87 -11.15 18.80
C ASP A 221 4.57 -10.35 19.91
N LEU A 222 3.94 -9.22 20.33
CA LEU A 222 4.46 -8.30 21.34
C LEU A 222 3.61 -8.22 22.63
N LYS A 223 2.52 -8.98 22.74
CA LYS A 223 1.61 -8.92 23.90
C LYS A 223 2.33 -9.20 25.21
N HIS A 224 3.28 -10.13 25.22
CA HIS A 224 4.10 -10.47 26.40
C HIS A 224 5.10 -9.36 26.78
N ARG A 225 5.28 -8.34 25.97
CA ARG A 225 6.15 -7.17 26.16
C ARG A 225 5.38 -5.86 26.34
N GLN A 226 4.06 -5.90 26.44
CA GLN A 226 3.22 -4.70 26.45
C GLN A 226 3.58 -3.68 27.53
N ASP A 227 4.05 -4.13 28.70
CA ASP A 227 4.39 -3.28 29.85
C ASP A 227 5.89 -2.91 29.90
N VAL A 228 6.69 -3.35 28.92
CA VAL A 228 8.12 -3.04 28.83
C VAL A 228 8.30 -1.70 28.12
N GLN A 229 9.19 -0.84 28.63
CA GLN A 229 9.59 0.38 27.92
C GLN A 229 10.25 0.03 26.59
N ILE A 230 9.95 0.82 25.56
CA ILE A 230 10.46 0.60 24.20
C ILE A 230 11.99 0.63 24.16
N SER A 231 12.63 1.47 24.99
CA SER A 231 14.09 1.52 25.14
C SER A 231 14.71 0.20 25.61
N GLY A 232 13.95 -0.65 26.29
CA GLY A 232 14.38 -1.97 26.78
C GLY A 232 14.14 -3.12 25.78
N LEU A 233 13.63 -2.83 24.59
CA LEU A 233 13.35 -3.81 23.55
C LEU A 233 14.56 -4.01 22.62
N SER A 234 14.65 -5.18 21.98
CA SER A 234 15.57 -5.39 20.86
C SER A 234 15.21 -4.53 19.65
N GLY A 235 16.15 -4.26 18.75
CA GLY A 235 15.89 -3.47 17.54
C GLY A 235 14.73 -4.02 16.70
N GLY A 236 14.62 -5.33 16.54
CA GLY A 236 13.51 -5.96 15.84
C GLY A 236 12.16 -5.79 16.54
N GLN A 237 12.14 -5.82 17.87
CA GLN A 237 10.92 -5.55 18.64
C GLN A 237 10.52 -4.07 18.54
N GLN A 238 11.49 -3.15 18.59
CA GLN A 238 11.24 -1.72 18.36
C GLN A 238 10.65 -1.47 16.98
N LYS A 239 11.18 -2.12 15.94
CA LYS A 239 10.65 -2.05 14.57
C LYS A 239 9.22 -2.59 14.50
N ARG A 240 8.91 -3.69 15.20
CA ARG A 240 7.54 -4.20 15.29
C ARG A 240 6.58 -3.21 15.97
N VAL A 241 7.03 -2.47 16.99
CA VAL A 241 6.21 -1.39 17.60
C VAL A 241 5.91 -0.30 16.57
N SER A 242 6.92 0.14 15.81
CA SER A 242 6.74 1.12 14.73
C SER A 242 5.72 0.65 13.67
N ILE A 243 5.81 -0.62 13.27
CA ILE A 243 4.81 -1.26 12.40
C ILE A 243 3.43 -1.27 13.05
N GLY A 244 3.35 -1.56 14.34
CA GLY A 244 2.10 -1.62 15.11
C GLY A 244 1.34 -0.30 15.13
N VAL A 245 2.05 0.81 15.24
CA VAL A 245 1.45 2.15 15.16
C VAL A 245 0.69 2.35 13.86
N GLU A 246 1.24 1.87 12.76
CA GLU A 246 0.58 1.95 11.45
C GLU A 246 -0.56 0.94 11.29
N LEU A 247 -0.48 -0.23 11.92
CA LEU A 247 -1.50 -1.27 11.82
C LEU A 247 -2.80 -0.95 12.58
N LEU A 248 -2.80 0.02 13.49
CA LEU A 248 -3.97 0.39 14.30
C LEU A 248 -5.20 0.72 13.45
N THR A 249 -5.01 1.36 12.30
CA THR A 249 -6.06 1.78 11.37
C THR A 249 -6.45 0.70 10.35
N LYS A 250 -5.84 -0.49 10.42
CA LYS A 250 -6.04 -1.59 9.45
C LYS A 250 -5.82 -1.15 8.00
N PRO A 251 -4.65 -0.61 7.64
CA PRO A 251 -4.40 -0.16 6.27
C PRO A 251 -4.48 -1.33 5.29
N GLY A 252 -5.14 -1.14 4.16
CA GLY A 252 -5.18 -2.11 3.06
C GLY A 252 -3.92 -2.08 2.21
N LEU A 253 -3.17 -0.98 2.24
CA LEU A 253 -1.91 -0.75 1.53
C LEU A 253 -0.83 -0.32 2.52
N PHE A 254 0.31 -1.02 2.52
CA PHE A 254 1.34 -0.83 3.53
C PHE A 254 2.73 -0.72 2.92
N PHE A 255 3.40 0.38 3.20
CA PHE A 255 4.75 0.68 2.73
C PHE A 255 5.76 0.62 3.86
N LEU A 256 6.93 0.02 3.59
CA LEU A 256 8.03 -0.05 4.54
C LEU A 256 9.35 0.29 3.84
N ASP A 257 10.03 1.31 4.35
CA ASP A 257 11.34 1.71 3.83
C ASP A 257 12.45 1.12 4.70
N GLU A 258 13.15 0.13 4.18
CA GLU A 258 14.27 -0.59 4.80
C GLU A 258 14.03 -1.02 6.26
N PRO A 259 12.91 -1.69 6.58
CA PRO A 259 12.58 -2.05 7.96
C PRO A 259 13.54 -3.07 8.58
N THR A 260 14.34 -3.74 7.76
CA THR A 260 15.33 -4.74 8.18
C THR A 260 16.72 -4.17 8.40
N SER A 261 16.94 -2.88 8.10
CA SER A 261 18.25 -2.24 8.25
C SER A 261 18.77 -2.30 9.69
N GLY A 262 20.00 -2.79 9.86
CA GLY A 262 20.64 -2.91 11.17
C GLY A 262 20.17 -4.08 12.02
N LEU A 263 19.31 -4.95 11.53
CA LEU A 263 18.88 -6.17 12.20
C LEU A 263 19.84 -7.33 11.92
N ASP A 264 19.95 -8.26 12.86
CA ASP A 264 20.63 -9.54 12.62
C ASP A 264 19.83 -10.42 11.65
N PRO A 265 20.48 -11.40 10.97
CA PRO A 265 19.82 -12.20 9.93
C PRO A 265 18.59 -13.00 10.42
N GLY A 266 18.58 -13.43 11.68
CA GLY A 266 17.44 -14.16 12.25
C GLY A 266 16.24 -13.25 12.48
N THR A 267 16.46 -12.08 13.04
CA THR A 267 15.44 -11.05 13.27
C THR A 267 14.91 -10.51 11.95
N GLU A 268 15.78 -10.32 10.94
CA GLU A 268 15.39 -9.95 9.59
C GLU A 268 14.44 -10.98 8.97
N THR A 269 14.79 -12.26 9.03
CA THR A 269 13.94 -13.35 8.52
C THR A 269 12.58 -13.36 9.22
N ALA A 270 12.55 -13.19 10.54
CA ALA A 270 11.31 -13.14 11.30
C ALA A 270 10.43 -11.95 10.91
N LEU A 271 11.04 -10.79 10.58
CA LEU A 271 10.31 -9.62 10.11
C LEU A 271 9.73 -9.83 8.69
N MET A 272 10.50 -10.43 7.80
CA MET A 272 10.02 -10.76 6.45
C MET A 272 8.87 -11.78 6.47
N GLN A 273 8.93 -12.78 7.37
CA GLN A 273 7.83 -13.72 7.60
C GLN A 273 6.59 -13.02 8.18
N LEU A 274 6.78 -12.03 9.05
CA LEU A 274 5.65 -11.21 9.54
C LEU A 274 5.00 -10.46 8.38
N MET A 275 5.76 -9.86 7.47
CA MET A 275 5.20 -9.18 6.30
C MET A 275 4.42 -10.15 5.41
N ARG A 276 4.93 -11.37 5.20
CA ARG A 276 4.20 -12.40 4.45
C ARG A 276 2.85 -12.72 5.11
N ARG A 277 2.82 -12.93 6.43
CA ARG A 277 1.56 -13.19 7.16
C ARG A 277 0.59 -12.01 7.04
N LEU A 278 1.06 -10.77 7.15
CA LEU A 278 0.22 -9.58 7.02
C LEU A 278 -0.38 -9.45 5.61
N ALA A 279 0.36 -9.82 4.57
CA ALA A 279 -0.16 -9.87 3.20
C ALA A 279 -1.23 -10.97 3.06
N ASP A 280 -0.98 -12.16 3.60
CA ASP A 280 -1.93 -13.29 3.59
C ASP A 280 -3.24 -12.94 4.33
N GLN A 281 -3.17 -12.08 5.34
CA GLN A 281 -4.32 -11.53 6.06
C GLN A 281 -5.11 -10.47 5.26
N GLY A 282 -4.70 -10.14 4.04
CA GLY A 282 -5.46 -9.28 3.15
C GLY A 282 -4.85 -7.93 2.84
N ARG A 283 -3.57 -7.67 3.16
CA ARG A 283 -2.90 -6.38 2.88
C ARG A 283 -2.04 -6.46 1.63
N THR A 284 -1.98 -5.38 0.87
CA THR A 284 -0.97 -5.20 -0.18
C THR A 284 0.25 -4.54 0.45
N ILE A 285 1.42 -5.18 0.38
CA ILE A 285 2.64 -4.73 1.08
C ILE A 285 3.74 -4.44 0.08
N ILE A 286 4.34 -3.27 0.17
CA ILE A 286 5.51 -2.85 -0.61
C ILE A 286 6.64 -2.55 0.35
N LEU A 287 7.74 -3.31 0.25
CA LEU A 287 8.86 -3.24 1.17
C LEU A 287 10.17 -3.03 0.43
N ILE A 288 10.92 -1.98 0.81
CA ILE A 288 12.30 -1.79 0.35
C ILE A 288 13.23 -2.55 1.28
N THR A 289 14.16 -3.32 0.72
CA THR A 289 15.24 -3.96 1.49
C THR A 289 16.51 -4.10 0.67
N HIS A 290 17.63 -4.16 1.36
CA HIS A 290 18.91 -4.62 0.82
C HIS A 290 19.16 -6.11 1.12
N ALA A 291 18.31 -6.72 1.92
CA ALA A 291 18.40 -8.09 2.37
C ALA A 291 17.82 -9.04 1.33
N THR A 292 18.67 -9.68 0.57
CA THR A 292 18.26 -10.51 -0.56
C THR A 292 17.83 -11.93 -0.19
N LYS A 293 18.25 -12.45 0.97
CA LYS A 293 18.01 -13.84 1.39
C LYS A 293 16.53 -14.22 1.49
N ASN A 294 15.68 -13.26 1.85
CA ASN A 294 14.26 -13.51 2.11
C ASN A 294 13.32 -13.02 0.98
N VAL A 295 13.88 -12.60 -0.16
CA VAL A 295 13.11 -12.11 -1.32
C VAL A 295 12.15 -13.15 -1.86
N MET A 296 12.49 -14.45 -1.73
CA MET A 296 11.61 -15.57 -2.12
C MET A 296 10.28 -15.64 -1.36
N LEU A 297 10.11 -14.91 -0.25
CA LEU A 297 8.83 -14.81 0.47
C LEU A 297 7.86 -13.85 -0.23
N ALA A 298 8.34 -13.02 -1.17
CA ALA A 298 7.53 -12.07 -1.92
C ALA A 298 6.80 -12.75 -3.08
N ASP A 299 5.62 -12.21 -3.43
CA ASP A 299 4.92 -12.60 -4.66
C ASP A 299 5.60 -12.03 -5.90
N LYS A 300 6.15 -10.81 -5.77
CA LYS A 300 6.88 -10.13 -6.83
C LYS A 300 8.06 -9.34 -6.29
N VAL A 301 9.06 -9.18 -7.11
CA VAL A 301 10.23 -8.36 -6.84
C VAL A 301 10.41 -7.31 -7.92
N ILE A 302 10.79 -6.11 -7.51
CA ILE A 302 11.22 -5.01 -8.38
C ILE A 302 12.73 -4.89 -8.26
N PHE A 303 13.43 -4.93 -9.38
CA PHE A 303 14.85 -4.55 -9.48
C PHE A 303 14.96 -3.18 -10.14
N LEU A 304 15.46 -2.20 -9.39
CA LEU A 304 15.80 -0.87 -9.91
C LEU A 304 17.31 -0.77 -10.14
N ALA A 305 17.68 -0.53 -11.39
CA ALA A 305 19.03 -0.19 -11.75
C ALA A 305 19.35 1.28 -11.47
N ARG A 306 20.63 1.66 -11.44
CA ARG A 306 21.08 3.03 -11.17
C ARG A 306 20.38 4.05 -12.07
N GLY A 307 19.99 5.20 -11.48
CA GLY A 307 19.30 6.25 -12.20
C GLY A 307 17.80 6.04 -12.35
N GLY A 308 17.21 5.06 -11.64
CA GLY A 308 15.77 4.86 -11.59
C GLY A 308 15.19 4.10 -12.77
N TYR A 309 15.94 3.16 -13.33
CA TYR A 309 15.50 2.31 -14.44
C TYR A 309 14.92 0.99 -13.92
N LEU A 310 13.75 0.59 -14.42
CA LEU A 310 13.12 -0.69 -14.09
C LEU A 310 13.80 -1.82 -14.86
N ALA A 311 14.64 -2.59 -14.17
CA ALA A 311 15.34 -3.74 -14.76
C ALA A 311 14.52 -5.03 -14.71
N TRP A 312 13.61 -5.16 -13.72
CA TRP A 312 12.72 -6.31 -13.58
C TRP A 312 11.51 -5.98 -12.67
N PHE A 313 10.36 -6.57 -13.02
CA PHE A 313 9.19 -6.69 -12.15
C PHE A 313 8.47 -8.00 -12.45
N GLY A 314 8.32 -8.84 -11.46
CA GLY A 314 7.67 -10.15 -11.58
C GLY A 314 8.03 -11.07 -10.41
N PRO A 315 7.64 -12.35 -10.45
CA PRO A 315 7.96 -13.32 -9.41
C PRO A 315 9.47 -13.47 -9.21
N PRO A 316 9.91 -13.73 -7.95
CA PRO A 316 11.32 -13.91 -7.63
C PRO A 316 12.01 -15.02 -8.43
N GLU A 317 11.34 -16.15 -8.64
CA GLU A 317 11.86 -17.28 -9.39
C GLU A 317 12.13 -16.90 -10.86
N GLU A 318 11.17 -16.22 -11.49
CA GLU A 318 11.33 -15.77 -12.89
C GLU A 318 12.44 -14.70 -13.01
N ALA A 319 12.67 -13.89 -11.95
CA ALA A 319 13.79 -12.96 -11.91
C ALA A 319 15.14 -13.70 -11.96
N LEU A 320 15.30 -14.73 -11.12
CA LEU A 320 16.52 -15.53 -11.10
C LEU A 320 16.77 -16.19 -12.47
N GLU A 321 15.74 -16.74 -13.12
CA GLU A 321 15.86 -17.32 -14.47
C GLU A 321 16.29 -16.26 -15.49
N TYR A 322 15.64 -15.10 -15.49
CA TYR A 322 15.94 -13.99 -16.39
C TYR A 322 17.39 -13.51 -16.27
N PHE A 323 17.87 -13.26 -15.07
CA PHE A 323 19.24 -12.78 -14.85
C PHE A 323 20.28 -13.88 -15.03
N ASN A 324 19.94 -15.17 -14.84
CA ASN A 324 20.84 -16.29 -15.07
C ASN A 324 21.32 -16.40 -16.52
N GLU A 325 20.56 -15.89 -17.49
CA GLU A 325 20.95 -15.86 -18.90
C GLU A 325 22.19 -14.97 -19.16
N TYR A 326 22.45 -14.02 -18.27
CA TYR A 326 23.59 -13.08 -18.37
C TYR A 326 24.81 -13.51 -17.58
N ARG A 327 24.78 -14.68 -16.93
CA ARG A 327 25.96 -15.31 -16.31
C ARG A 327 26.79 -16.02 -17.35
N SER A 328 28.11 -16.04 -17.12
CA SER A 328 29.01 -16.84 -17.89
C SER A 328 28.72 -18.36 -17.75
N GLU A 329 29.13 -19.16 -18.71
CA GLU A 329 28.99 -20.64 -18.61
C GLU A 329 29.68 -21.20 -17.35
N ARG A 330 30.84 -20.63 -16.97
CA ARG A 330 31.56 -21.03 -15.76
C ARG A 330 30.72 -20.80 -14.49
N GLU A 331 30.10 -19.63 -14.36
CA GLU A 331 29.24 -19.29 -13.21
C GLU A 331 27.99 -20.18 -13.17
N ARG A 332 27.34 -20.42 -14.30
CA ARG A 332 26.18 -21.33 -14.39
C ARG A 332 26.50 -22.76 -13.98
N ARG A 333 27.74 -23.24 -14.31
CA ARG A 333 28.21 -24.57 -13.87
C ARG A 333 28.62 -24.61 -12.42
N ALA A 334 29.02 -23.49 -11.83
CA ALA A 334 29.45 -23.41 -10.42
C ALA A 334 28.27 -23.50 -9.43
N GLY A 335 27.06 -23.12 -9.81
CA GLY A 335 25.87 -23.19 -8.94
C GLY A 335 24.69 -22.42 -9.47
N LYS A 336 23.59 -22.48 -8.70
CA LYS A 336 22.39 -21.68 -8.96
C LYS A 336 22.67 -20.20 -8.67
N ILE A 337 21.99 -19.33 -9.41
CA ILE A 337 22.07 -17.88 -9.17
C ILE A 337 21.42 -17.51 -7.84
N GLU A 338 22.03 -16.58 -7.12
CA GLU A 338 21.49 -15.97 -5.92
C GLU A 338 21.11 -14.50 -6.20
N PHE A 339 20.20 -13.93 -5.37
CA PHE A 339 19.71 -12.56 -5.60
C PHE A 339 20.81 -11.49 -5.48
N ASP A 340 21.82 -11.70 -4.65
CA ASP A 340 22.96 -10.79 -4.49
C ASP A 340 23.85 -10.73 -5.74
N GLU A 341 23.94 -11.82 -6.51
CA GLU A 341 24.66 -11.84 -7.79
C GLU A 341 24.01 -10.93 -8.85
N ILE A 342 22.70 -10.69 -8.76
CA ILE A 342 21.99 -9.82 -9.71
C ILE A 342 22.56 -8.39 -9.69
N TYR A 343 22.99 -7.90 -8.55
CA TYR A 343 23.65 -6.59 -8.47
C TYR A 343 24.93 -6.53 -9.31
N ALA A 344 25.74 -7.57 -9.24
CA ALA A 344 26.97 -7.65 -10.03
C ALA A 344 26.67 -7.79 -11.53
N ILE A 345 25.60 -8.50 -11.89
CA ILE A 345 25.15 -8.63 -13.29
C ILE A 345 24.69 -7.27 -13.83
N LEU A 346 23.92 -6.51 -13.05
CA LEU A 346 23.45 -5.18 -13.42
C LEU A 346 24.59 -4.15 -13.52
N ASP A 347 25.62 -4.28 -12.69
CA ASP A 347 26.79 -3.39 -12.68
C ASP A 347 27.85 -3.74 -13.74
N ASN A 348 27.76 -4.92 -14.37
CA ASN A 348 28.75 -5.35 -15.34
C ASN A 348 28.55 -4.60 -16.68
N PRO A 349 29.50 -3.72 -17.09
CA PRO A 349 29.38 -2.97 -18.33
C PRO A 349 29.26 -3.83 -19.59
N ALA A 350 29.77 -5.07 -19.55
CA ALA A 350 29.63 -6.02 -20.66
C ALA A 350 28.16 -6.42 -20.88
N ASN A 351 27.33 -6.35 -19.88
CA ASN A 351 25.89 -6.64 -19.96
C ASN A 351 25.06 -5.43 -20.40
N GLY A 352 25.66 -4.25 -20.55
CA GLY A 352 25.00 -3.00 -20.94
C GLY A 352 24.80 -2.03 -19.78
N LYS A 353 24.17 -0.90 -20.09
CA LYS A 353 23.85 0.17 -19.14
C LYS A 353 22.46 -0.06 -18.50
N ALA A 354 22.13 0.76 -17.51
CA ALA A 354 20.82 0.73 -16.85
C ALA A 354 19.64 0.91 -17.83
N GLU A 355 19.80 1.79 -18.82
CA GLU A 355 18.82 1.99 -19.90
C GLU A 355 18.57 0.72 -20.72
N ASP A 356 19.63 -0.02 -21.03
CA ASP A 356 19.55 -1.26 -21.82
C ASP A 356 18.75 -2.33 -21.04
N TRP A 357 18.92 -2.39 -19.72
CA TRP A 357 18.16 -3.30 -18.88
C TRP A 357 16.66 -2.96 -18.88
N ALA A 358 16.31 -1.69 -18.77
CA ALA A 358 14.91 -1.27 -18.85
C ALA A 358 14.31 -1.59 -20.23
N GLN A 359 15.05 -1.38 -21.30
CA GLN A 359 14.60 -1.70 -22.66
C GLN A 359 14.41 -3.20 -22.87
N ARG A 360 15.35 -4.04 -22.41
CA ARG A 360 15.23 -5.51 -22.47
C ARG A 360 14.02 -6.01 -21.70
N TYR A 361 13.83 -5.49 -20.48
CA TYR A 361 12.69 -5.86 -19.68
C TYR A 361 11.36 -5.49 -20.37
N ARG A 362 11.24 -4.29 -20.95
CA ARG A 362 10.05 -3.88 -21.72
C ARG A 362 9.74 -4.78 -22.90
N GLN A 363 10.74 -5.41 -23.50
CA GLN A 363 10.59 -6.34 -24.62
C GLN A 363 10.32 -7.78 -24.16
N SER A 364 10.42 -8.08 -22.87
CA SER A 364 10.26 -9.42 -22.32
C SER A 364 8.80 -9.87 -22.24
N GLN A 365 8.58 -11.19 -22.20
CA GLN A 365 7.26 -11.76 -21.92
C GLN A 365 6.76 -11.41 -20.52
N ALA A 366 7.68 -11.28 -19.56
CA ALA A 366 7.36 -10.88 -18.19
C ALA A 366 6.74 -9.48 -18.15
N TYR A 367 7.26 -8.51 -18.90
CA TYR A 367 6.65 -7.19 -19.01
C TYR A 367 5.23 -7.26 -19.56
N GLN A 368 5.00 -8.05 -20.60
CA GLN A 368 3.65 -8.24 -21.16
C GLN A 368 2.69 -8.83 -20.13
N LYS A 369 3.15 -9.82 -19.37
CA LYS A 369 2.34 -10.54 -18.37
C LYS A 369 2.06 -9.70 -17.13
N TYR A 370 3.06 -8.99 -16.58
CA TYR A 370 2.99 -8.36 -15.27
C TYR A 370 2.75 -6.84 -15.32
N VAL A 371 2.96 -6.20 -16.47
CA VAL A 371 2.80 -4.75 -16.64
C VAL A 371 1.76 -4.43 -17.71
N ALA A 372 2.01 -4.80 -18.96
CA ALA A 372 1.20 -4.33 -20.07
C ALA A 372 -0.26 -4.84 -20.01
N ARG A 373 -0.47 -6.12 -19.72
CA ARG A 373 -1.83 -6.68 -19.59
C ARG A 373 -2.61 -6.12 -18.40
N PRO A 374 -2.03 -6.07 -17.17
CA PRO A 374 -2.73 -5.47 -16.03
C PRO A 374 -3.05 -3.99 -16.21
N LEU A 375 -2.23 -3.24 -16.96
CA LEU A 375 -2.40 -1.82 -17.25
C LEU A 375 -3.04 -1.54 -18.63
N ALA A 376 -3.62 -2.54 -19.27
CA ALA A 376 -4.27 -2.37 -20.57
C ALA A 376 -5.33 -1.26 -20.51
N GLY A 377 -5.26 -0.33 -21.47
CA GLY A 377 -6.13 0.86 -21.51
C GLY A 377 -5.71 2.02 -20.62
N LYS A 378 -4.71 1.83 -19.72
CA LYS A 378 -4.20 2.87 -18.80
C LYS A 378 -2.84 3.45 -19.25
N LEU A 379 -2.06 2.70 -20.04
CA LEU A 379 -0.73 3.10 -20.52
C LEU A 379 -0.75 4.12 -21.67
N THR A 380 -1.87 4.30 -22.35
CA THR A 380 -2.01 5.37 -23.35
C THR A 380 -2.21 6.69 -22.65
N PRO A 381 -1.48 7.78 -23.03
CA PRO A 381 -1.81 9.10 -22.53
C PRO A 381 -3.27 9.40 -22.85
N GLU A 382 -4.01 9.90 -21.87
CA GLU A 382 -5.30 10.53 -22.19
C GLU A 382 -4.99 11.66 -23.17
N THR A 383 -5.37 11.48 -24.43
CA THR A 383 -5.41 12.58 -25.39
C THR A 383 -6.43 13.57 -24.85
N GLY A 384 -5.91 14.60 -24.18
CA GLY A 384 -6.74 15.69 -23.69
C GLY A 384 -7.52 16.28 -24.85
N VAL A 385 -8.83 16.21 -24.75
CA VAL A 385 -9.77 17.00 -25.55
C VAL A 385 -9.98 18.31 -24.84
#